data_69733fbe469ef7a327add6fc578640e0
#
_entry.id   69733fbe469ef7a327add6fc578640e0
#
_cell.length_a   1.000
_cell.length_b   1.000
_cell.length_c   1.000
_cell.angle_alpha   90.00
_cell.angle_beta   90.00
_cell.angle_gamma   90.00
#
_symmetry.space_group_name_H-M   'P 1'
#
loop_
_entity.id
_entity.type
_entity.pdbx_description
1 polymer ?
#
loop_
_entity_poly.entity_id
_entity_poly.type
_entity_poly.pdbx_seq_one_letter_code
_entity_poly.pdbx_strand_id
1 'polypeptide(L)'
;MTIHRDYPCNEENYQNGRTQPVSFLVFHYVGATGGAEANAKYFHSTPDIGASAHYFVDHAPNAEVWASVPEEDTAWHCGAKSYRHPACRNANSIGVEMCCHQDAKGGWYIDEATLEAAALLGREIMARYKIPLENVLRHYDVTGKLCPQPLISDAEWAAFQARLEDVMTQAQFNQMMDTYYAQTSEKTASQWAAVAWQKATAAGIFDGTAPQNPLTREQAALVLDRLGLLGSEEA
;
A
#
# COMPACT_ATOMS: atom_id res chain seq x y z
N MET A 1 2.93 1.86 -7.46
CA MET A 1 3.33 3.19 -6.91
C MET A 1 4.66 3.59 -7.54
N THR A 2 4.79 4.83 -8.04
CA THR A 2 6.05 5.36 -8.58
C THR A 2 6.84 6.01 -7.46
N ILE A 3 8.13 5.65 -7.31
CA ILE A 3 9.04 6.26 -6.34
C ILE A 3 10.19 6.91 -7.08
N HIS A 4 10.24 8.24 -7.04
CA HIS A 4 11.31 9.07 -7.60
C HIS A 4 12.51 9.12 -6.65
N ARG A 5 13.73 9.21 -7.21
CA ARG A 5 15.00 9.24 -6.45
C ARG A 5 15.97 10.30 -6.98
N ASP A 6 15.47 11.26 -7.74
CA ASP A 6 16.27 12.26 -8.46
C ASP A 6 16.91 13.30 -7.54
N TYR A 7 16.36 13.47 -6.34
CA TYR A 7 16.81 14.48 -5.36
C TYR A 7 17.09 13.84 -3.98
N PRO A 8 18.18 13.06 -3.87
CA PRO A 8 18.59 12.53 -2.56
C PRO A 8 18.90 13.69 -1.61
N CYS A 9 18.56 13.50 -0.33
CA CYS A 9 18.81 14.50 0.71
C CYS A 9 20.29 14.87 0.79
N ASN A 10 20.59 16.14 1.07
CA ASN A 10 21.96 16.58 1.36
C ASN A 10 22.50 15.83 2.59
N GLU A 11 23.73 15.33 2.49
CA GLU A 11 24.37 14.50 3.53
C GLU A 11 24.52 15.22 4.89
N GLU A 12 24.50 16.55 4.92
CA GLU A 12 24.52 17.34 6.15
C GLU A 12 23.18 17.39 6.90
N ASN A 13 22.11 16.78 6.34
CA ASN A 13 20.77 16.78 6.92
C ASN A 13 20.36 15.43 7.52
N TYR A 14 21.22 14.44 7.55
CA TYR A 14 20.93 13.13 8.14
C TYR A 14 22.21 12.48 8.66
N GLN A 15 22.11 11.37 9.37
CA GLN A 15 23.26 10.59 9.81
C GLN A 15 23.42 9.36 8.92
N ASN A 16 24.60 9.15 8.37
CA ASN A 16 24.96 7.94 7.65
C ASN A 16 24.88 6.71 8.59
N GLY A 17 24.20 5.68 8.12
CA GLY A 17 23.97 4.45 8.86
C GLY A 17 22.96 4.58 9.99
N ARG A 18 22.65 3.46 10.60
CA ARG A 18 21.74 3.33 11.74
C ARG A 18 22.44 2.68 12.94
N THR A 19 22.14 3.17 14.11
CA THR A 19 22.63 2.58 15.37
C THR A 19 21.67 1.53 15.94
N GLN A 20 20.45 1.43 15.39
CA GLN A 20 19.42 0.49 15.80
C GLN A 20 18.64 -0.03 14.57
N PRO A 21 18.12 -1.26 14.61
CA PRO A 21 17.25 -1.76 13.55
C PRO A 21 15.95 -0.96 13.46
N VAL A 22 15.41 -0.81 12.24
CA VAL A 22 14.11 -0.17 12.02
C VAL A 22 13.02 -1.01 12.69
N SER A 23 12.24 -0.37 13.55
CA SER A 23 11.17 -0.98 14.34
C SER A 23 9.89 -0.15 14.35
N PHE A 24 9.95 1.09 13.86
CA PHE A 24 8.84 2.05 13.86
C PHE A 24 8.69 2.71 12.50
N LEU A 25 7.45 3.07 12.17
CA LEU A 25 7.08 3.92 11.04
C LEU A 25 6.40 5.16 11.60
N VAL A 26 6.85 6.35 11.22
CA VAL A 26 6.33 7.62 11.74
C VAL A 26 5.79 8.47 10.61
N PHE A 27 4.51 8.80 10.67
CA PHE A 27 3.85 9.69 9.72
C PHE A 27 3.85 11.13 10.20
N HIS A 28 4.10 12.03 9.23
CA HIS A 28 4.14 13.47 9.38
C HIS A 28 3.27 14.13 8.32
N TYR A 29 3.09 15.44 8.43
CA TYR A 29 2.65 16.30 7.35
C TYR A 29 3.68 17.39 7.13
N VAL A 30 3.88 17.81 5.89
CA VAL A 30 4.88 18.83 5.54
C VAL A 30 4.63 20.16 6.23
N GLY A 31 3.36 20.53 6.48
CA GLY A 31 3.00 21.82 7.09
C GLY A 31 3.30 23.03 6.22
N ALA A 32 3.43 22.80 4.89
CA ALA A 32 3.58 23.79 3.83
C ALA A 32 2.84 23.30 2.60
N THR A 33 2.53 24.20 1.65
CA THR A 33 1.73 23.89 0.46
C THR A 33 2.55 23.37 -0.73
N GLY A 34 3.86 23.18 -0.57
CA GLY A 34 4.73 22.62 -1.61
C GLY A 34 4.51 21.12 -1.79
N GLY A 35 4.57 20.64 -3.05
CA GLY A 35 4.50 19.21 -3.39
C GLY A 35 5.76 18.45 -3.01
N ALA A 36 5.72 17.12 -3.17
CA ALA A 36 6.81 16.23 -2.75
C ALA A 36 8.11 16.48 -3.51
N GLU A 37 8.04 16.74 -4.82
CA GLU A 37 9.23 17.12 -5.61
C GLU A 37 9.89 18.39 -5.08
N ALA A 38 9.09 19.42 -4.77
CA ALA A 38 9.60 20.68 -4.24
C ALA A 38 10.29 20.49 -2.89
N ASN A 39 9.70 19.66 -2.01
CA ASN A 39 10.31 19.31 -0.72
C ASN A 39 11.60 18.50 -0.91
N ALA A 40 11.61 17.48 -1.77
CA ALA A 40 12.81 16.71 -2.05
C ALA A 40 13.96 17.61 -2.60
N LYS A 41 13.66 18.50 -3.55
CA LYS A 41 14.62 19.50 -4.06
C LYS A 41 15.16 20.42 -2.97
N TYR A 42 14.29 20.88 -2.04
CA TYR A 42 14.69 21.74 -0.94
C TYR A 42 15.70 21.04 -0.03
N PHE A 43 15.40 19.79 0.40
CA PHE A 43 16.32 19.03 1.25
C PHE A 43 17.58 18.55 0.53
N HIS A 44 17.52 18.39 -0.80
CA HIS A 44 18.68 18.09 -1.64
C HIS A 44 19.65 19.28 -1.74
N SER A 45 19.12 20.48 -1.99
CA SER A 45 19.93 21.67 -2.29
C SER A 45 20.35 22.49 -1.10
N THR A 46 19.74 22.28 0.09
CA THR A 46 19.97 23.09 1.27
C THR A 46 20.69 22.26 2.35
N PRO A 47 21.94 22.57 2.68
CA PRO A 47 22.65 21.92 3.79
C PRO A 47 22.20 22.46 5.14
N ASP A 48 22.55 21.76 6.22
CA ASP A 48 22.45 22.17 7.64
C ASP A 48 21.05 22.65 8.09
N ILE A 49 20.01 21.99 7.53
CA ILE A 49 18.61 22.26 7.94
C ILE A 49 18.33 21.73 9.36
N GLY A 50 19.04 20.68 9.79
CA GLY A 50 18.81 20.00 11.06
C GLY A 50 17.54 19.17 11.10
N ALA A 51 16.96 18.84 9.93
CA ALA A 51 15.78 17.99 9.74
C ALA A 51 15.85 17.28 8.40
N SER A 52 15.20 16.13 8.29
CA SER A 52 15.01 15.39 7.03
C SER A 52 13.93 14.32 7.19
N ALA A 53 13.51 13.71 6.08
CA ALA A 53 12.61 12.56 6.06
C ALA A 53 13.10 11.53 5.04
N HIS A 54 12.61 10.28 5.14
CA HIS A 54 12.95 9.25 4.17
C HIS A 54 12.11 9.40 2.90
N TYR A 55 10.86 9.82 3.04
CA TYR A 55 9.92 9.93 1.93
C TYR A 55 9.03 11.15 2.05
N PHE A 56 8.68 11.72 0.90
CA PHE A 56 7.63 12.70 0.71
C PHE A 56 6.56 12.11 -0.21
N VAL A 57 5.30 12.17 0.19
CA VAL A 57 4.14 11.72 -0.60
C VAL A 57 3.40 12.92 -1.12
N ASP A 58 3.24 13.01 -2.44
CA ASP A 58 2.72 14.20 -3.12
C ASP A 58 1.20 14.33 -3.00
N HIS A 59 0.71 15.47 -3.49
CA HIS A 59 -0.71 15.80 -3.63
C HIS A 59 -1.40 14.96 -4.73
N ALA A 60 -2.74 14.97 -4.72
CA ALA A 60 -3.55 14.57 -5.87
C ALA A 60 -3.17 15.40 -7.14
N PRO A 61 -3.38 14.87 -8.37
CA PRO A 61 -4.07 13.61 -8.65
C PRO A 61 -3.16 12.37 -8.60
N ASN A 62 -1.84 12.51 -8.71
CA ASN A 62 -0.93 11.37 -8.92
C ASN A 62 -0.42 10.78 -7.60
N ALA A 63 -0.33 11.60 -6.55
CA ALA A 63 0.17 11.23 -5.22
C ALA A 63 1.46 10.37 -5.29
N GLU A 64 2.42 10.80 -6.13
CA GLU A 64 3.70 10.12 -6.33
C GLU A 64 4.58 10.24 -5.08
N VAL A 65 5.56 9.36 -4.96
CA VAL A 65 6.46 9.32 -3.81
C VAL A 65 7.86 9.75 -4.22
N TRP A 66 8.47 10.60 -3.40
CA TRP A 66 9.86 11.05 -3.54
C TRP A 66 10.68 10.51 -2.38
N ALA A 67 11.64 9.64 -2.67
CA ALA A 67 12.62 9.17 -1.69
C ALA A 67 13.69 10.26 -1.53
N SER A 68 14.04 10.53 -0.29
CA SER A 68 14.98 11.60 0.08
C SER A 68 16.18 11.03 0.86
N VAL A 69 16.01 10.62 2.12
CA VAL A 69 17.07 9.90 2.87
C VAL A 69 16.93 8.40 2.60
N PRO A 70 18.05 7.67 2.30
CA PRO A 70 18.02 6.21 2.19
C PRO A 70 17.52 5.54 3.47
N GLU A 71 16.82 4.41 3.37
CA GLU A 71 16.27 3.71 4.55
C GLU A 71 17.37 3.12 5.45
N GLU A 72 18.54 2.83 4.92
CA GLU A 72 19.73 2.38 5.67
C GLU A 72 20.36 3.48 6.53
N ASP A 73 20.00 4.75 6.29
CA ASP A 73 20.49 5.91 7.01
C ASP A 73 19.47 6.44 8.00
N THR A 74 19.88 7.36 8.88
CA THR A 74 19.05 7.93 9.94
C THR A 74 18.57 9.33 9.56
N ALA A 75 17.33 9.45 9.08
CA ALA A 75 16.70 10.75 8.87
C ALA A 75 16.34 11.45 10.21
N TRP A 76 16.43 12.78 10.24
CA TRP A 76 16.13 13.58 11.43
C TRP A 76 14.70 14.12 11.38
N HIS A 77 13.69 13.25 11.61
CA HIS A 77 12.27 13.58 11.46
C HIS A 77 11.48 13.70 12.78
N CYS A 78 11.91 12.99 13.82
CA CYS A 78 11.20 12.99 15.12
C CYS A 78 12.09 13.25 16.33
N GLY A 79 13.23 13.95 16.12
CA GLY A 79 14.11 14.36 17.20
C GLY A 79 13.45 15.36 18.15
N ALA A 80 13.64 15.21 19.46
CA ALA A 80 13.11 16.09 20.47
C ALA A 80 13.97 16.12 21.74
N LYS A 81 13.79 17.16 22.57
CA LYS A 81 14.41 17.23 23.92
C LYS A 81 13.77 16.25 24.90
N SER A 82 12.49 15.95 24.71
CA SER A 82 11.73 14.96 25.49
C SER A 82 10.82 14.16 24.59
N TYR A 83 10.56 12.93 24.97
CA TYR A 83 9.75 11.99 24.19
C TYR A 83 8.57 11.50 25.02
N ARG A 84 7.41 11.35 24.38
CA ARG A 84 6.24 10.67 24.94
C ARG A 84 6.40 9.15 24.77
N HIS A 85 6.83 8.72 23.55
CA HIS A 85 7.03 7.32 23.28
C HIS A 85 8.32 6.80 23.93
N PRO A 86 8.27 5.66 24.66
CA PRO A 86 9.43 5.15 25.40
C PRO A 86 10.60 4.74 24.51
N ALA A 87 10.34 4.22 23.30
CA ALA A 87 11.33 3.55 22.47
C ALA A 87 11.59 4.21 21.10
N CYS A 88 10.59 4.84 20.45
CA CYS A 88 10.74 5.38 19.09
C CYS A 88 11.68 6.57 19.04
N ARG A 89 12.65 6.54 18.12
CA ARG A 89 13.68 7.58 17.87
C ARG A 89 14.00 7.63 16.37
N ASN A 90 14.69 8.66 15.90
CA ASN A 90 15.21 8.73 14.52
C ASN A 90 15.99 7.47 14.13
N ALA A 91 16.82 6.96 15.02
CA ALA A 91 17.72 5.84 14.76
C ALA A 91 16.99 4.51 14.44
N ASN A 92 15.75 4.34 14.88
CA ASN A 92 14.98 3.10 14.72
C ASN A 92 13.62 3.29 14.02
N SER A 93 13.44 4.39 13.31
CA SER A 93 12.20 4.67 12.58
C SER A 93 12.45 5.12 11.14
N ILE A 94 11.44 4.90 10.30
CA ILE A 94 11.30 5.50 8.97
C ILE A 94 10.31 6.66 9.11
N GLY A 95 10.65 7.85 8.58
CA GLY A 95 9.76 9.02 8.55
C GLY A 95 9.17 9.24 7.17
N VAL A 96 7.85 9.39 7.11
CA VAL A 96 7.08 9.66 5.88
C VAL A 96 6.34 10.99 6.05
N GLU A 97 6.63 11.95 5.20
CA GLU A 97 5.99 13.27 5.13
C GLU A 97 4.90 13.26 4.07
N MET A 98 3.68 13.57 4.46
CA MET A 98 2.54 13.73 3.55
C MET A 98 2.41 15.20 3.17
N CYS A 99 2.39 15.51 1.88
CA CYS A 99 2.06 16.84 1.38
C CYS A 99 0.62 17.20 1.75
N CYS A 100 0.35 18.47 1.96
CA CYS A 100 -0.91 18.93 2.48
C CYS A 100 -1.29 20.28 1.88
N HIS A 101 -2.57 20.61 1.97
CA HIS A 101 -3.12 21.89 1.55
C HIS A 101 -3.58 22.69 2.76
N GLN A 102 -3.80 23.97 2.53
CA GLN A 102 -4.41 24.85 3.50
C GLN A 102 -5.74 25.41 2.95
N ASP A 103 -6.80 25.30 3.72
CA ASP A 103 -8.09 25.86 3.38
C ASP A 103 -8.11 27.39 3.53
N ALA A 104 -9.20 28.04 3.09
CA ALA A 104 -9.34 29.50 3.18
C ALA A 104 -9.37 30.07 4.61
N LYS A 105 -9.52 29.20 5.62
CA LYS A 105 -9.51 29.57 7.06
C LYS A 105 -8.18 29.25 7.72
N GLY A 106 -7.21 28.72 6.97
CA GLY A 106 -5.90 28.32 7.47
C GLY A 106 -5.85 26.92 8.08
N GLY A 107 -6.90 26.11 7.92
CA GLY A 107 -6.93 24.71 8.34
C GLY A 107 -6.13 23.83 7.39
N TRP A 108 -5.33 22.91 7.93
CA TRP A 108 -4.59 21.95 7.13
C TRP A 108 -5.43 20.71 6.81
N TYR A 109 -5.34 20.23 5.58
CA TYR A 109 -5.92 18.95 5.16
C TYR A 109 -5.00 18.19 4.20
N ILE A 110 -5.19 16.89 4.10
CA ILE A 110 -4.44 15.98 3.22
C ILE A 110 -5.47 15.38 2.25
N ASP A 111 -5.13 15.35 0.97
CA ASP A 111 -5.97 14.73 -0.06
C ASP A 111 -6.14 13.23 0.19
N GLU A 112 -7.28 12.71 -0.21
CA GLU A 112 -7.58 11.28 -0.16
C GLU A 112 -6.53 10.45 -0.93
N ALA A 113 -6.13 10.90 -2.11
CA ALA A 113 -5.10 10.23 -2.91
C ALA A 113 -3.73 10.19 -2.20
N THR A 114 -3.36 11.27 -1.49
CA THR A 114 -2.14 11.32 -0.68
C THR A 114 -2.21 10.35 0.49
N LEU A 115 -3.36 10.26 1.18
CA LEU A 115 -3.58 9.29 2.27
C LEU A 115 -3.47 7.85 1.77
N GLU A 116 -4.06 7.53 0.62
CA GLU A 116 -3.97 6.19 0.01
C GLU A 116 -2.54 5.85 -0.41
N ALA A 117 -1.83 6.77 -1.06
CA ALA A 117 -0.43 6.56 -1.46
C ALA A 117 0.50 6.41 -0.24
N ALA A 118 0.29 7.20 0.81
CA ALA A 118 1.02 7.09 2.07
C ALA A 118 0.76 5.75 2.78
N ALA A 119 -0.50 5.28 2.76
CA ALA A 119 -0.85 3.98 3.31
C ALA A 119 -0.24 2.83 2.50
N LEU A 120 -0.24 2.91 1.16
CA LEU A 120 0.40 1.92 0.29
C LEU A 120 1.91 1.84 0.57
N LEU A 121 2.60 2.98 0.62
CA LEU A 121 4.01 3.05 1.02
C LEU A 121 4.23 2.48 2.42
N GLY A 122 3.35 2.84 3.36
CA GLY A 122 3.39 2.35 4.74
C GLY A 122 3.32 0.83 4.81
N ARG A 123 2.39 0.19 4.10
CA ARG A 123 2.29 -1.27 4.01
C ARG A 123 3.56 -1.92 3.47
N GLU A 124 4.17 -1.35 2.43
CA GLU A 124 5.44 -1.86 1.89
C GLU A 124 6.59 -1.79 2.90
N ILE A 125 6.70 -0.67 3.64
CA ILE A 125 7.71 -0.48 4.70
C ILE A 125 7.43 -1.44 5.87
N MET A 126 6.18 -1.54 6.34
CA MET A 126 5.79 -2.47 7.40
C MET A 126 6.13 -3.92 7.05
N ALA A 127 5.85 -4.36 5.83
CA ALA A 127 6.17 -5.71 5.36
C ALA A 127 7.69 -5.94 5.31
N ARG A 128 8.46 -4.98 4.79
CA ARG A 128 9.93 -5.05 4.64
C ARG A 128 10.63 -5.17 5.98
N TYR A 129 10.22 -4.39 6.97
CA TYR A 129 10.86 -4.33 8.30
C TYR A 129 10.09 -5.11 9.37
N LYS A 130 8.99 -5.77 9.01
CA LYS A 130 8.09 -6.49 9.93
C LYS A 130 7.59 -5.60 11.08
N ILE A 131 7.23 -4.36 10.75
CA ILE A 131 6.70 -3.40 11.71
C ILE A 131 5.23 -3.73 11.96
N PRO A 132 4.82 -4.06 13.19
CA PRO A 132 3.42 -4.28 13.51
C PRO A 132 2.67 -2.95 13.58
N LEU A 133 1.34 -2.98 13.42
CA LEU A 133 0.52 -1.77 13.33
C LEU A 133 0.64 -0.86 14.56
N GLU A 134 0.81 -1.43 15.75
CA GLU A 134 1.03 -0.67 17.00
C GLU A 134 2.34 0.14 17.01
N ASN A 135 3.28 -0.18 16.13
CA ASN A 135 4.54 0.57 15.95
C ASN A 135 4.46 1.59 14.79
N VAL A 136 3.28 1.76 14.20
CA VAL A 136 3.01 2.84 13.25
C VAL A 136 2.44 4.03 14.02
N LEU A 137 3.17 5.12 14.03
CA LEU A 137 2.98 6.25 14.94
C LEU A 137 2.80 7.56 14.18
N ARG A 138 2.10 8.52 14.80
CA ARG A 138 2.21 9.94 14.46
C ARG A 138 3.45 10.54 15.12
N HIS A 139 4.02 11.59 14.57
CA HIS A 139 5.01 12.39 15.30
C HIS A 139 4.46 12.85 16.67
N TYR A 140 3.15 13.10 16.74
CA TYR A 140 2.45 13.42 17.99
C TYR A 140 2.60 12.34 19.07
N ASP A 141 2.51 11.08 18.69
CA ASP A 141 2.66 9.96 19.63
C ASP A 141 4.10 9.84 20.11
N VAL A 142 5.08 10.22 19.27
CA VAL A 142 6.50 10.15 19.60
C VAL A 142 6.92 11.28 20.55
N THR A 143 6.51 12.54 20.29
CA THR A 143 7.05 13.70 20.97
C THR A 143 6.01 14.65 21.56
N GLY A 144 4.75 14.55 21.13
CA GLY A 144 3.68 15.48 21.47
C GLY A 144 3.55 16.68 20.53
N LYS A 145 4.39 16.77 19.48
CA LYS A 145 4.23 17.78 18.44
C LYS A 145 2.91 17.54 17.70
N LEU A 146 2.12 18.59 17.43
CA LEU A 146 0.87 18.48 16.66
C LEU A 146 1.16 18.16 15.17
N CYS A 147 1.58 16.93 14.90
CA CYS A 147 1.99 16.43 13.59
C CYS A 147 1.68 14.94 13.45
N PRO A 148 1.01 14.50 12.36
CA PRO A 148 0.38 15.33 11.33
C PRO A 148 -0.89 16.01 11.84
N GLN A 149 -1.00 17.32 11.67
CA GLN A 149 -2.13 18.07 12.22
C GLN A 149 -3.49 17.58 11.72
N PRO A 150 -3.68 17.23 10.42
CA PRO A 150 -4.94 16.69 9.92
C PRO A 150 -5.34 15.34 10.51
N LEU A 151 -4.42 14.59 11.12
CA LEU A 151 -4.67 13.27 11.71
C LEU A 151 -4.45 13.26 13.24
N ILE A 152 -4.62 14.41 13.88
CA ILE A 152 -4.36 14.53 15.33
C ILE A 152 -5.44 13.86 16.17
N SER A 153 -6.70 13.91 15.76
CA SER A 153 -7.75 13.21 16.49
C SER A 153 -7.57 11.68 16.38
N ASP A 154 -7.92 10.97 17.44
CA ASP A 154 -7.82 9.50 17.44
C ASP A 154 -8.74 8.85 16.42
N ALA A 155 -9.87 9.48 16.09
CA ALA A 155 -10.78 8.99 15.05
C ALA A 155 -10.17 9.09 13.64
N GLU A 156 -9.56 10.23 13.29
CA GLU A 156 -8.88 10.42 12.00
C GLU A 156 -7.65 9.52 11.88
N TRP A 157 -6.90 9.37 12.98
CA TRP A 157 -5.77 8.47 13.01
C TRP A 157 -6.17 6.99 12.85
N ALA A 158 -7.21 6.55 13.56
CA ALA A 158 -7.75 5.19 13.41
C ALA A 158 -8.25 4.92 11.99
N ALA A 159 -8.90 5.90 11.35
CA ALA A 159 -9.33 5.80 9.96
C ALA A 159 -8.12 5.70 9.00
N PHE A 160 -7.01 6.39 9.26
CA PHE A 160 -5.78 6.23 8.50
C PHE A 160 -5.12 4.87 8.77
N GLN A 161 -5.02 4.43 10.02
CA GLN A 161 -4.47 3.12 10.36
C GLN A 161 -5.24 1.96 9.72
N ALA A 162 -6.57 2.07 9.60
CA ALA A 162 -7.37 1.08 8.89
C ALA A 162 -6.97 0.88 7.43
N ARG A 163 -6.38 1.90 6.77
CA ARG A 163 -5.82 1.80 5.41
C ARG A 163 -4.49 1.02 5.37
N LEU A 164 -3.78 0.95 6.49
CA LEU A 164 -2.53 0.20 6.62
C LEU A 164 -2.77 -1.30 6.86
N GLU A 165 -3.96 -1.67 7.32
CA GLU A 165 -4.36 -3.06 7.39
C GLU A 165 -4.58 -3.59 5.97
N ASP A 166 -3.90 -4.68 5.62
CA ASP A 166 -4.02 -5.32 4.30
C ASP A 166 -5.33 -6.12 4.24
N VAL A 167 -6.44 -5.42 4.36
CA VAL A 167 -7.77 -6.01 4.18
C VAL A 167 -8.09 -5.94 2.70
N MET A 168 -7.94 -7.08 2.03
CA MET A 168 -8.37 -7.22 0.64
C MET A 168 -9.86 -6.84 0.54
N THR A 169 -10.16 -5.79 -0.20
CA THR A 169 -11.55 -5.41 -0.47
C THR A 169 -12.23 -6.47 -1.34
N GLN A 170 -13.57 -6.54 -1.27
CA GLN A 170 -14.34 -7.43 -2.16
C GLN A 170 -14.05 -7.14 -3.64
N ALA A 171 -13.84 -5.87 -4.01
CA ALA A 171 -13.49 -5.49 -5.38
C ALA A 171 -12.11 -6.03 -5.80
N GLN A 172 -11.09 -5.91 -4.94
CA GLN A 172 -9.76 -6.48 -5.20
C GLN A 172 -9.79 -8.00 -5.28
N PHE A 173 -10.55 -8.65 -4.38
CA PHE A 173 -10.76 -10.10 -4.45
C PHE A 173 -11.41 -10.52 -5.77
N ASN A 174 -12.48 -9.86 -6.18
CA ASN A 174 -13.17 -10.13 -7.43
C ASN A 174 -12.22 -9.95 -8.63
N GLN A 175 -11.48 -8.83 -8.69
CA GLN A 175 -10.52 -8.57 -9.76
C GLN A 175 -9.41 -9.65 -9.81
N MET A 176 -8.92 -10.10 -8.66
CA MET A 176 -7.94 -11.18 -8.58
C MET A 176 -8.54 -12.50 -9.09
N MET A 177 -9.77 -12.80 -8.74
CA MET A 177 -10.49 -14.00 -9.23
C MET A 177 -10.73 -13.94 -10.73
N ASP A 178 -11.16 -12.80 -11.27
CA ASP A 178 -11.35 -12.60 -12.71
C ASP A 178 -10.02 -12.80 -13.47
N THR A 179 -8.93 -12.26 -12.97
CA THR A 179 -7.59 -12.44 -13.54
C THR A 179 -7.16 -13.91 -13.49
N TYR A 180 -7.40 -14.59 -12.39
CA TYR A 180 -7.10 -16.00 -12.23
C TYR A 180 -7.89 -16.86 -13.23
N TYR A 181 -9.20 -16.63 -13.39
CA TYR A 181 -10.03 -17.34 -14.34
C TYR A 181 -9.65 -17.05 -15.80
N ALA A 182 -9.30 -15.81 -16.13
CA ALA A 182 -8.78 -15.48 -17.44
C ALA A 182 -7.51 -16.26 -17.77
N GLN A 183 -6.55 -16.31 -16.87
CA GLN A 183 -5.30 -17.06 -17.02
C GLN A 183 -5.51 -18.58 -17.12
N THR A 184 -6.47 -19.12 -16.36
CA THR A 184 -6.77 -20.57 -16.40
C THR A 184 -7.56 -20.95 -17.66
N SER A 185 -8.34 -20.03 -18.21
CA SER A 185 -9.10 -20.24 -19.47
C SER A 185 -8.19 -20.43 -20.69
N GLU A 186 -6.99 -19.83 -20.67
CA GLU A 186 -6.00 -19.96 -21.76
C GLU A 186 -5.23 -21.28 -21.71
N LYS A 187 -5.31 -22.04 -20.61
CA LYS A 187 -4.59 -23.30 -20.45
C LYS A 187 -5.27 -24.42 -21.22
N THR A 188 -4.48 -25.31 -21.82
CA THR A 188 -4.96 -26.54 -22.41
C THR A 188 -5.31 -27.58 -21.34
N ALA A 189 -6.11 -28.58 -21.69
CA ALA A 189 -6.41 -29.70 -20.79
C ALA A 189 -5.11 -30.36 -20.29
N SER A 190 -5.07 -30.68 -18.99
CA SER A 190 -3.93 -31.35 -18.36
C SER A 190 -3.74 -32.72 -19.01
N GLN A 191 -2.50 -33.18 -19.10
CA GLN A 191 -2.13 -34.45 -19.78
C GLN A 191 -2.99 -35.64 -19.30
N TRP A 192 -3.28 -35.74 -18.03
CA TRP A 192 -4.08 -36.81 -17.45
C TRP A 192 -5.57 -36.75 -17.86
N ALA A 193 -6.08 -35.57 -18.22
CA ALA A 193 -7.48 -35.34 -18.58
C ALA A 193 -7.69 -35.19 -20.11
N ALA A 194 -6.63 -35.01 -20.89
CA ALA A 194 -6.70 -34.59 -22.29
C ALA A 194 -7.59 -35.50 -23.15
N VAL A 195 -7.45 -36.81 -23.01
CA VAL A 195 -8.25 -37.77 -23.77
C VAL A 195 -9.74 -37.74 -23.41
N ALA A 196 -10.03 -37.65 -22.11
CA ALA A 196 -11.41 -37.56 -21.64
C ALA A 196 -12.05 -36.22 -22.06
N TRP A 197 -11.29 -35.12 -21.99
CA TRP A 197 -11.72 -33.80 -22.45
C TRP A 197 -12.08 -33.77 -23.93
N GLN A 198 -11.20 -34.33 -24.81
CA GLN A 198 -11.45 -34.41 -26.23
C GLN A 198 -12.73 -35.21 -26.54
N LYS A 199 -12.92 -36.36 -25.87
CA LYS A 199 -14.13 -37.17 -26.03
C LYS A 199 -15.39 -36.43 -25.60
N ALA A 200 -15.35 -35.76 -24.47
CA ALA A 200 -16.48 -35.00 -23.94
C ALA A 200 -16.84 -33.80 -24.83
N THR A 201 -15.82 -33.11 -25.38
CA THR A 201 -16.02 -32.04 -26.36
C THR A 201 -16.61 -32.57 -27.68
N ALA A 202 -16.06 -33.65 -28.21
CA ALA A 202 -16.57 -34.27 -29.46
C ALA A 202 -18.01 -34.77 -29.31
N ALA A 203 -18.39 -35.19 -28.12
CA ALA A 203 -19.76 -35.60 -27.79
C ALA A 203 -20.71 -34.41 -27.47
N GLY A 204 -20.24 -33.16 -27.54
CA GLY A 204 -21.04 -31.95 -27.22
C GLY A 204 -21.40 -31.78 -25.74
N ILE A 205 -20.75 -32.54 -24.85
CA ILE A 205 -20.97 -32.42 -23.39
C ILE A 205 -20.40 -31.11 -22.87
N PHE A 206 -19.17 -30.77 -23.30
CA PHE A 206 -18.50 -29.49 -23.07
C PHE A 206 -18.31 -28.72 -24.38
N ASP A 207 -18.15 -27.42 -24.31
CA ASP A 207 -17.93 -26.54 -25.47
C ASP A 207 -16.47 -26.53 -25.97
N GLY A 208 -15.55 -27.18 -25.24
CA GLY A 208 -14.13 -27.25 -25.59
C GLY A 208 -13.27 -26.09 -25.07
N THR A 209 -13.86 -25.17 -24.34
CA THR A 209 -13.13 -24.01 -23.78
C THR A 209 -12.76 -24.20 -22.30
N ALA A 210 -11.75 -23.50 -21.84
CA ALA A 210 -11.37 -23.37 -20.42
C ALA A 210 -11.35 -24.70 -19.61
N PRO A 211 -10.63 -25.74 -20.05
CA PRO A 211 -10.67 -27.07 -19.41
C PRO A 211 -10.18 -27.11 -17.97
N GLN A 212 -9.47 -26.07 -17.51
CA GLN A 212 -8.94 -26.00 -16.17
C GLN A 212 -9.73 -25.04 -15.26
N ASN A 213 -10.82 -24.44 -15.75
CA ASN A 213 -11.69 -23.60 -14.92
C ASN A 213 -12.60 -24.46 -14.02
N PRO A 214 -12.98 -23.94 -12.84
CA PRO A 214 -13.98 -24.57 -12.00
C PRO A 214 -15.32 -24.75 -12.73
N LEU A 215 -15.99 -25.86 -12.46
CA LEU A 215 -17.33 -26.13 -12.93
C LEU A 215 -18.36 -25.60 -11.94
N THR A 216 -19.27 -24.74 -12.38
CA THR A 216 -20.36 -24.28 -11.53
C THR A 216 -21.43 -25.37 -11.35
N ARG A 217 -22.29 -25.26 -10.33
CA ARG A 217 -23.38 -26.21 -10.11
C ARG A 217 -24.38 -26.22 -11.27
N GLU A 218 -24.63 -25.06 -11.90
CA GLU A 218 -25.50 -24.93 -13.07
C GLU A 218 -24.88 -25.63 -14.30
N GLN A 219 -23.58 -25.44 -14.52
CA GLN A 219 -22.86 -26.13 -15.59
C GLN A 219 -22.84 -27.65 -15.35
N ALA A 220 -22.68 -28.10 -14.10
CA ALA A 220 -22.77 -29.52 -13.76
C ALA A 220 -24.16 -30.08 -14.05
N ALA A 221 -25.23 -29.35 -13.72
CA ALA A 221 -26.62 -29.77 -14.04
C ALA A 221 -26.81 -29.91 -15.58
N LEU A 222 -26.30 -28.92 -16.35
CA LEU A 222 -26.36 -28.99 -17.81
C LEU A 222 -25.58 -30.19 -18.39
N VAL A 223 -24.43 -30.53 -17.81
CA VAL A 223 -23.65 -31.72 -18.18
C VAL A 223 -24.44 -33.00 -17.91
N LEU A 224 -25.08 -33.11 -16.75
CA LEU A 224 -25.91 -34.25 -16.38
C LEU A 224 -27.13 -34.40 -17.30
N ASP A 225 -27.75 -33.29 -17.69
CA ASP A 225 -28.88 -33.27 -18.63
C ASP A 225 -28.43 -33.79 -20.03
N ARG A 226 -27.33 -33.26 -20.55
CA ARG A 226 -26.76 -33.71 -21.86
C ARG A 226 -26.35 -35.18 -21.87
N LEU A 227 -26.04 -35.72 -20.70
CA LEU A 227 -25.77 -37.17 -20.54
C LEU A 227 -27.04 -38.00 -20.35
N GLY A 228 -28.22 -37.40 -20.33
CA GLY A 228 -29.49 -38.08 -20.08
C GLY A 228 -29.65 -38.69 -18.69
N LEU A 229 -28.91 -38.10 -17.69
CA LEU A 229 -28.91 -38.59 -16.32
C LEU A 229 -29.95 -37.86 -15.44
N LEU A 230 -30.54 -36.77 -15.92
CA LEU A 230 -31.70 -36.14 -15.28
C LEU A 230 -32.95 -36.77 -15.91
N GLY A 231 -33.82 -37.34 -15.06
CA GLY A 231 -35.05 -37.98 -15.52
C GLY A 231 -35.90 -37.04 -16.38
N SER A 232 -36.51 -37.56 -17.45
CA SER A 232 -37.53 -36.80 -18.18
C SER A 232 -38.66 -36.46 -17.21
N GLU A 233 -39.02 -35.15 -17.12
CA GLU A 233 -40.27 -34.77 -16.49
C GLU A 233 -41.39 -35.48 -17.26
N GLU A 234 -42.02 -36.47 -16.65
CA GLU A 234 -43.31 -36.95 -17.13
C GLU A 234 -44.29 -35.80 -16.90
N ALA A 235 -44.75 -35.22 -18.00
CA ALA A 235 -45.76 -34.17 -18.03
C ALA A 235 -47.14 -34.67 -17.61
#